data_bbd109b9c37860cee56fbb5939da446c
#
_entry.id   bbd109b9c37860cee56fbb5939da446c
#
_cell.length_a   1.000
_cell.length_b   1.000
_cell.length_c   1.000
_cell.angle_alpha   90.00
_cell.angle_beta   90.00
_cell.angle_gamma   90.00
#
_symmetry.space_group_name_H-M   'P 1'
#
loop_
_entity.id
_entity.type
_entity.pdbx_description
1 polymer ?
#
loop_
_entity_poly.entity_id
_entity_poly.type
_entity_poly.pdbx_seq_one_letter_code
_entity_poly.pdbx_strand_id
1 'polypeptide(L)'
;MGKEKRARKILLVDDEAGFAELLRDLLEMDNYEVQLAHDGEEGLEKLQAFMPDAIISDVVMPRLSGFEMFKKIKATPETARIPFLFITGFQDDRVLAEARKIGIFGILKKPIDIEQIESRLKDLMSKSLA
;
A
#
# COMPACT_ATOMS: atom_id res chain seq x y z
N MET A 1 22.30 -14.55 -16.88
CA MET A 1 21.93 -14.01 -16.52
C MET A 1 21.45 -13.35 -16.77
N GLY A 2 21.62 -13.27 -16.76
CA GLY A 2 21.23 -12.30 -16.81
C GLY A 2 20.05 -11.65 -16.72
N LYS A 3 19.33 -12.01 -16.03
CA LYS A 3 18.13 -11.38 -15.85
C LYS A 3 18.28 -10.34 -14.85
N GLU A 4 18.16 -9.12 -15.24
CA GLU A 4 18.13 -8.05 -14.31
C GLU A 4 16.83 -8.04 -13.62
N LYS A 5 16.84 -7.96 -12.32
CA LYS A 5 15.64 -7.81 -11.59
C LYS A 5 15.19 -6.38 -11.66
N ARG A 6 14.00 -6.16 -12.20
CA ARG A 6 13.38 -4.87 -12.18
C ARG A 6 13.08 -4.49 -10.75
N ALA A 7 13.24 -3.22 -10.41
CA ALA A 7 12.80 -2.72 -9.12
C ALA A 7 11.30 -2.91 -8.99
N ARG A 8 10.85 -3.35 -7.82
CA ARG A 8 9.42 -3.46 -7.55
C ARG A 8 8.85 -2.08 -7.31
N LYS A 9 7.67 -1.85 -7.84
CA LYS A 9 7.01 -0.55 -7.78
C LYS A 9 5.99 -0.53 -6.67
N ILE A 10 6.07 0.50 -5.84
CA ILE A 10 5.16 0.67 -4.70
C ILE A 10 4.44 2.00 -4.85
N LEU A 11 3.11 1.98 -4.79
CA LEU A 11 2.33 3.20 -4.65
C LEU A 11 2.03 3.37 -3.17
N LEU A 12 2.50 4.47 -2.60
CA LEU A 12 2.38 4.75 -1.18
C LEU A 12 1.38 5.89 -0.99
N VAL A 13 0.26 5.61 -0.35
CA VAL A 13 -0.83 6.57 -0.19
C VAL A 13 -0.98 6.92 1.27
N ASP A 14 -0.65 8.16 1.63
CA ASP A 14 -0.70 8.61 3.01
C ASP A 14 -0.75 10.13 3.04
N ASP A 15 -1.64 10.69 3.85
CA ASP A 15 -1.79 12.14 3.92
C ASP A 15 -0.81 12.80 4.88
N GLU A 16 -0.04 12.01 5.63
CA GLU A 16 1.04 12.55 6.47
C GLU A 16 2.32 12.63 5.66
N ALA A 17 2.61 13.83 5.13
CA ALA A 17 3.72 13.99 4.19
C ALA A 17 5.06 13.54 4.77
N GLY A 18 5.34 13.91 6.02
CA GLY A 18 6.62 13.54 6.62
C GLY A 18 6.80 12.04 6.74
N PHE A 19 5.76 11.35 7.18
CA PHE A 19 5.81 9.90 7.29
C PHE A 19 5.97 9.25 5.91
N ALA A 20 5.20 9.74 4.94
CA ALA A 20 5.24 9.18 3.60
C ALA A 20 6.62 9.32 2.96
N GLU A 21 7.23 10.48 3.09
CA GLU A 21 8.55 10.73 2.54
C GLU A 21 9.61 9.88 3.21
N LEU A 22 9.53 9.74 4.53
CA LEU A 22 10.47 8.88 5.24
C LEU A 22 10.35 7.43 4.78
N LEU A 23 9.14 6.93 4.70
CA LEU A 23 8.95 5.54 4.26
C LEU A 23 9.39 5.34 2.82
N ARG A 24 9.08 6.31 1.94
CA ARG A 24 9.57 6.24 0.57
C ARG A 24 11.09 6.13 0.53
N ASP A 25 11.77 6.99 1.30
CA ASP A 25 13.22 7.00 1.28
C ASP A 25 13.79 5.67 1.77
N LEU A 26 13.21 5.10 2.80
CA LEU A 26 13.65 3.82 3.32
C LEU A 26 13.44 2.70 2.30
N LEU A 27 12.30 2.71 1.63
CA LEU A 27 12.05 1.69 0.61
C LEU A 27 12.96 1.84 -0.60
N GLU A 28 13.22 3.08 -1.00
CA GLU A 28 14.11 3.32 -2.13
C GLU A 28 15.53 2.89 -1.84
N MET A 29 15.96 2.96 -0.58
CA MET A 29 17.26 2.44 -0.20
C MET A 29 17.37 0.94 -0.44
N ASP A 30 16.24 0.24 -0.42
CA ASP A 30 16.21 -1.20 -0.65
C ASP A 30 15.72 -1.55 -2.05
N ASN A 31 15.92 -0.63 -2.97
CA ASN A 31 15.72 -0.85 -4.40
C ASN A 31 14.25 -0.97 -4.81
N TYR A 32 13.35 -0.36 -4.08
CA TYR A 32 11.97 -0.20 -4.55
C TYR A 32 11.84 1.12 -5.30
N GLU A 33 10.95 1.15 -6.26
CA GLU A 33 10.58 2.38 -6.94
C GLU A 33 9.25 2.84 -6.36
N VAL A 34 9.21 4.04 -5.78
CA VAL A 34 8.05 4.47 -5.00
C VAL A 34 7.46 5.75 -5.57
N GLN A 35 6.14 5.77 -5.75
CA GLN A 35 5.42 7.01 -5.98
C GLN A 35 4.50 7.27 -4.80
N LEU A 36 4.39 8.56 -4.45
CA LEU A 36 3.55 8.99 -3.34
C LEU A 36 2.24 9.55 -3.85
N ALA A 37 1.17 9.28 -3.10
CA ALA A 37 -0.11 9.96 -3.27
C ALA A 37 -0.56 10.40 -1.89
N HIS A 38 -1.22 11.55 -1.81
CA HIS A 38 -1.55 12.15 -0.52
C HIS A 38 -2.97 11.83 -0.06
N ASP A 39 -3.77 11.22 -0.90
CA ASP A 39 -5.10 10.76 -0.53
C ASP A 39 -5.54 9.69 -1.52
N GLY A 40 -6.72 9.12 -1.25
CA GLY A 40 -7.20 8.01 -2.08
C GLY A 40 -7.53 8.42 -3.49
N GLU A 41 -7.97 9.66 -3.70
CA GLU A 41 -8.26 10.11 -5.06
C GLU A 41 -7.02 10.24 -5.89
N GLU A 42 -5.97 10.83 -5.32
CA GLU A 42 -4.70 10.93 -6.00
C GLU A 42 -4.12 9.53 -6.25
N GLY A 43 -4.31 8.63 -5.29
CA GLY A 43 -3.87 7.25 -5.46
C GLY A 43 -4.51 6.60 -6.67
N LEU A 44 -5.82 6.77 -6.83
CA LEU A 44 -6.52 6.22 -7.98
C LEU A 44 -6.03 6.84 -9.29
N GLU A 45 -5.74 8.14 -9.29
CA GLU A 45 -5.24 8.81 -10.48
C GLU A 45 -3.89 8.26 -10.91
N LYS A 46 -3.01 8.03 -9.96
CA LYS A 46 -1.65 7.57 -10.27
C LYS A 46 -1.58 6.09 -10.60
N LEU A 47 -2.57 5.35 -10.18
CA LEU A 47 -2.54 3.90 -10.26
C LEU A 47 -2.33 3.38 -11.67
N GLN A 48 -3.11 3.87 -12.61
CA GLN A 48 -3.09 3.31 -13.96
C GLN A 48 -1.79 3.57 -14.70
N ALA A 49 -1.26 4.76 -14.55
CA ALA A 49 -0.01 5.11 -15.23
C ALA A 49 1.18 4.39 -14.60
N PHE A 50 1.17 4.25 -13.28
CA PHE A 50 2.30 3.67 -12.59
C PHE A 50 2.28 2.15 -12.57
N MET A 51 1.11 1.55 -12.46
CA MET A 51 0.93 0.09 -12.36
C MET A 51 1.86 -0.53 -11.32
N PRO A 52 1.61 -0.25 -10.04
CA PRO A 52 2.49 -0.73 -8.98
C PRO A 52 2.38 -2.24 -8.77
N ASP A 53 3.42 -2.81 -8.19
CA ASP A 53 3.42 -4.21 -7.78
C ASP A 53 2.70 -4.39 -6.45
N ALA A 54 2.62 -3.34 -5.64
CA ALA A 54 1.86 -3.36 -4.39
C ALA A 54 1.50 -1.93 -4.01
N ILE A 55 0.50 -1.81 -3.16
CA ILE A 55 0.06 -0.52 -2.63
C ILE A 55 0.19 -0.55 -1.13
N ILE A 56 0.81 0.48 -0.55
CA ILE A 56 0.81 0.71 0.89
C ILE A 56 -0.08 1.91 1.13
N SER A 57 -1.06 1.78 2.02
CA SER A 57 -2.02 2.84 2.24
C SER A 57 -2.34 3.03 3.71
N ASP A 58 -2.50 4.27 4.12
CA ASP A 58 -3.14 4.55 5.40
C ASP A 58 -4.62 4.23 5.28
N VAL A 59 -5.27 4.01 6.39
CA VAL A 59 -6.69 3.73 6.44
C VAL A 59 -7.50 5.03 6.45
N VAL A 60 -7.12 5.96 7.32
CA VAL A 60 -7.90 7.19 7.52
C VAL A 60 -7.23 8.34 6.78
N MET A 61 -7.89 8.84 5.76
CA MET A 61 -7.40 9.93 4.93
C MET A 61 -8.58 10.82 4.55
N PRO A 62 -8.34 12.11 4.26
CA PRO A 62 -9.43 12.98 3.83
C PRO A 62 -9.96 12.56 2.46
N ARG A 63 -11.18 12.90 2.20
CA ARG A 63 -11.93 12.68 0.97
C ARG A 63 -12.23 11.21 0.70
N LEU A 64 -11.23 10.40 0.41
CA LEU A 64 -11.43 8.98 0.13
C LEU A 64 -10.54 8.18 1.06
N SER A 65 -11.11 7.36 1.92
CA SER A 65 -10.34 6.55 2.86
C SER A 65 -9.59 5.43 2.15
N GLY A 66 -8.62 4.85 2.85
CA GLY A 66 -7.88 3.71 2.31
C GLY A 66 -8.78 2.53 2.01
N PHE A 67 -9.76 2.27 2.87
CA PHE A 67 -10.69 1.17 2.63
C PHE A 67 -11.58 1.43 1.43
N GLU A 68 -12.03 2.66 1.24
CA GLU A 68 -12.82 3.00 0.07
C GLU A 68 -12.01 2.87 -1.21
N MET A 69 -10.76 3.32 -1.17
CA MET A 69 -9.87 3.15 -2.31
C MET A 69 -9.66 1.67 -2.61
N PHE A 70 -9.45 0.86 -1.58
CA PHE A 70 -9.28 -0.57 -1.72
C PHE A 70 -10.47 -1.20 -2.45
N LYS A 71 -11.68 -0.84 -2.04
CA LYS A 71 -12.88 -1.40 -2.66
C LYS A 71 -12.95 -1.06 -4.14
N LYS A 72 -12.64 0.18 -4.49
CA LYS A 72 -12.67 0.61 -5.89
C LYS A 72 -11.63 -0.13 -6.72
N ILE A 73 -10.44 -0.30 -6.18
CA ILE A 73 -9.36 -0.98 -6.91
C ILE A 73 -9.69 -2.45 -7.09
N LYS A 74 -10.24 -3.09 -6.06
CA LYS A 74 -10.61 -4.50 -6.17
C LYS A 74 -11.79 -4.74 -7.09
N ALA A 75 -12.62 -3.72 -7.30
CA ALA A 75 -13.76 -3.84 -8.21
C ALA A 75 -13.37 -3.69 -9.69
N THR A 76 -12.15 -3.24 -9.96
CA THR A 76 -11.67 -3.03 -11.33
C THR A 76 -10.80 -4.22 -11.74
N PRO A 77 -11.17 -4.94 -12.80
CA PRO A 77 -10.44 -6.18 -13.14
C PRO A 77 -8.96 -5.99 -13.37
N GLU A 78 -8.55 -4.87 -13.96
CA GLU A 78 -7.14 -4.62 -14.27
C GLU A 78 -6.29 -4.44 -13.02
N THR A 79 -6.89 -4.06 -11.91
CA THR A 79 -6.16 -3.74 -10.68
C THR A 79 -6.53 -4.63 -9.51
N ALA A 80 -7.47 -5.54 -9.70
CA ALA A 80 -8.01 -6.33 -8.59
C ALA A 80 -6.96 -7.21 -7.92
N ARG A 81 -5.90 -7.57 -8.62
CA ARG A 81 -4.88 -8.46 -8.08
C ARG A 81 -3.75 -7.75 -7.37
N ILE A 82 -3.70 -6.42 -7.43
CA ILE A 82 -2.61 -5.69 -6.80
C ILE A 82 -2.74 -5.83 -5.29
N PRO A 83 -1.70 -6.34 -4.61
CA PRO A 83 -1.78 -6.52 -3.17
C PRO A 83 -1.71 -5.21 -2.42
N PHE A 84 -2.39 -5.17 -1.29
CA PHE A 84 -2.46 -4.01 -0.41
C PHE A 84 -1.85 -4.33 0.93
N LEU A 85 -1.08 -3.38 1.45
CA LEU A 85 -0.62 -3.40 2.83
C LEU A 85 -1.12 -2.13 3.50
N PHE A 86 -1.93 -2.28 4.54
CA PHE A 86 -2.46 -1.12 5.27
C PHE A 86 -1.62 -0.82 6.49
N ILE A 87 -1.36 0.46 6.71
CA ILE A 87 -0.62 0.93 7.87
C ILE A 87 -1.44 2.09 8.46
N THR A 88 -1.66 2.08 9.77
CA THR A 88 -2.50 3.10 10.36
C THR A 88 -2.00 3.49 11.75
N GLY A 89 -2.22 4.76 12.10
CA GLY A 89 -2.03 5.22 13.46
C GLY A 89 -3.22 4.94 14.34
N PHE A 90 -4.36 4.59 13.72
CA PHE A 90 -5.58 4.29 14.46
C PHE A 90 -5.87 2.81 14.40
N GLN A 91 -5.84 2.16 15.55
CA GLN A 91 -6.25 0.77 15.65
C GLN A 91 -7.30 0.69 16.72
N ASP A 92 -8.53 0.99 16.37
CA ASP A 92 -9.61 0.69 17.30
C ASP A 92 -10.39 -0.50 16.74
N ASP A 93 -11.30 -1.00 17.55
CA ASP A 93 -12.03 -2.22 17.19
C ASP A 93 -12.89 -2.02 15.94
N ARG A 94 -13.36 -0.80 15.71
CA ARG A 94 -14.20 -0.53 14.54
C ARG A 94 -13.40 -0.60 13.25
N VAL A 95 -12.18 -0.07 13.28
CA VAL A 95 -11.30 -0.13 12.11
C VAL A 95 -10.96 -1.58 11.79
N LEU A 96 -10.63 -2.36 12.81
CA LEU A 96 -10.29 -3.77 12.59
C LEU A 96 -11.49 -4.58 12.11
N ALA A 97 -12.68 -4.29 12.64
CA ALA A 97 -13.88 -4.97 12.21
C ALA A 97 -14.22 -4.65 10.76
N GLU A 98 -14.08 -3.40 10.36
CA GLU A 98 -14.33 -2.99 8.99
C GLU A 98 -13.34 -3.68 8.04
N ALA A 99 -12.07 -3.75 8.43
CA ALA A 99 -11.06 -4.41 7.63
C ALA A 99 -11.41 -5.87 7.37
N ARG A 100 -11.84 -6.57 8.41
CA ARG A 100 -12.20 -7.97 8.26
C ARG A 100 -13.39 -8.17 7.35
N LYS A 101 -14.36 -7.27 7.43
CA LYS A 101 -15.55 -7.35 6.59
C LYS A 101 -15.21 -7.27 5.11
N ILE A 102 -14.23 -6.47 4.75
CA ILE A 102 -13.90 -6.28 3.34
C ILE A 102 -12.72 -7.15 2.89
N GLY A 103 -12.29 -8.07 3.75
CA GLY A 103 -11.30 -9.06 3.35
C GLY A 103 -9.85 -8.67 3.59
N ILE A 104 -9.62 -7.67 4.44
CA ILE A 104 -8.28 -7.26 4.80
C ILE A 104 -7.89 -7.91 6.11
N PHE A 105 -6.79 -8.66 6.09
CA PHE A 105 -6.30 -9.34 7.29
C PHE A 105 -4.90 -8.83 7.60
N GLY A 106 -4.75 -8.24 8.77
CA GLY A 106 -3.45 -7.75 9.20
C GLY A 106 -3.19 -6.34 8.74
N ILE A 107 -3.29 -5.41 9.67
CA ILE A 107 -2.97 -4.01 9.44
C ILE A 107 -1.80 -3.70 10.34
N LEU A 108 -0.75 -3.11 9.79
CA LEU A 108 0.40 -2.71 10.57
C LEU A 108 0.12 -1.38 11.24
N LYS A 109 0.62 -1.23 12.46
CA LYS A 109 0.39 -0.02 13.23
C LYS A 109 1.60 0.88 13.19
N LYS A 110 1.37 2.18 13.04
CA LYS A 110 2.42 3.16 13.23
C LYS A 110 2.78 3.26 14.71
N PRO A 111 4.03 3.51 15.07
CA PRO A 111 5.19 3.74 14.22
C PRO A 111 5.66 2.46 13.55
N ILE A 112 6.31 2.63 12.39
CA ILE A 112 6.63 1.47 11.58
C ILE A 112 8.00 0.90 11.88
N ASP A 113 8.12 -0.38 11.54
CA ASP A 113 9.38 -1.08 11.48
C ASP A 113 9.56 -1.44 10.00
N ILE A 114 10.62 -0.89 9.38
CA ILE A 114 10.81 -1.08 7.94
C ILE A 114 11.00 -2.57 7.60
N GLU A 115 11.64 -3.34 8.48
CA GLU A 115 11.83 -4.76 8.23
C GLU A 115 10.50 -5.50 8.20
N GLN A 116 9.59 -5.12 9.07
CA GLN A 116 8.26 -5.73 9.11
C GLN A 116 7.48 -5.39 7.84
N ILE A 117 7.58 -4.14 7.39
CA ILE A 117 6.92 -3.71 6.17
C ILE A 117 7.46 -4.49 4.98
N GLU A 118 8.78 -4.59 4.86
CA GLU A 118 9.37 -5.28 3.72
C GLU A 118 9.06 -6.77 3.72
N SER A 119 9.04 -7.37 4.89
CA SER A 119 8.67 -8.78 5.01
C SER A 119 7.24 -9.01 4.53
N ARG A 120 6.31 -8.14 4.94
CA ARG A 120 4.93 -8.25 4.51
C ARG A 120 4.76 -8.00 3.03
N LEU A 121 5.50 -7.03 2.48
CA LEU A 121 5.45 -6.75 1.05
C LEU A 121 5.91 -7.96 0.24
N LYS A 122 7.01 -8.57 0.63
CA LYS A 122 7.51 -9.74 -0.08
C LYS A 122 6.50 -10.87 -0.05
N ASP A 123 5.89 -11.09 1.10
CA ASP A 123 4.88 -12.11 1.27
C ASP A 123 3.69 -11.86 0.36
N LEU A 124 3.18 -10.65 0.36
CA LEU A 124 2.01 -10.29 -0.43
C LEU A 124 2.29 -10.34 -1.93
N MET A 125 3.45 -9.85 -2.35
CA MET A 125 3.78 -9.86 -3.77
C MET A 125 4.05 -11.28 -4.27
N SER A 126 4.60 -12.12 -3.42
CA SER A 126 4.83 -13.51 -3.77
C SER A 126 3.50 -14.23 -4.00
N LYS A 127 2.52 -14.01 -3.14
CA LYS A 127 1.22 -14.63 -3.29
C LYS A 127 0.47 -14.11 -4.50
N SER A 128 0.67 -12.83 -4.81
CA SER A 128 0.01 -12.22 -5.94
C SER A 128 0.46 -12.83 -7.26
N LEU A 129 1.67 -13.37 -7.30
CA LEU A 129 2.21 -13.98 -8.50
C LEU A 129 1.78 -15.43 -8.68
N ALA A 130 1.24 -16.00 -7.66
CA ALA A 130 0.87 -17.42 -7.69
C ALA A 130 -0.44 -17.69 -8.46
#